data_b4daf82a15283b8b3a86e252d5ad6a8b
#
_entry.id   b4daf82a15283b8b3a86e252d5ad6a8b
#
_cell.length_a   1.000
_cell.length_b   1.000
_cell.length_c   1.000
_cell.angle_alpha   90.00
_cell.angle_beta   90.00
_cell.angle_gamma   90.00
#
_symmetry.space_group_name_H-M   'P 1'
#
loop_
_entity.id
_entity.type
_entity.pdbx_description
1 polymer ?
#
loop_
_entity_poly.entity_id
_entity_poly.type
_entity_poly.pdbx_seq_one_letter_code
_entity_poly.pdbx_strand_id
1 'polypeptide(L)'
;MPFAEFSDKRVWYEISGTGEPLIQLHGSALGLKNFSAVTPVLAKHVQVIDFDMVGFGESNPVPEAYVLDDWTEDLRGLMDTLGIQKANLHGTSAGGFVALQFAARYPERVSKLVMVGCIARYDTALRLGRKLSKELALKVGMDSAAEMTAQQVLTRNFLDSPQSEAFLENMRATFRATPVDTYIKMIEATEIIDLGPELQRITVPTLVVAGELSQMSPVDTGPLGIGGRGIAEGVQNGRLEIIPNCGHLVLMERFQEVCDVIVGFLKED
;
A
#
# COMPACT_ATOMS: atom_id res chain seq x y z
N MET A 1 7.71 -10.09 -22.58
CA MET A 1 7.06 -9.15 -21.63
C MET A 1 6.93 -9.88 -20.30
N PRO A 2 7.25 -9.24 -19.18
CA PRO A 2 7.43 -9.98 -17.94
C PRO A 2 6.08 -10.24 -17.26
N PHE A 3 5.55 -11.42 -17.45
CA PHE A 3 4.51 -11.98 -16.62
C PHE A 3 5.09 -13.14 -15.81
N ALA A 4 4.83 -13.17 -14.52
CA ALA A 4 5.01 -14.32 -13.67
C ALA A 4 3.74 -15.17 -13.73
N GLU A 5 3.90 -16.47 -13.96
CA GLU A 5 2.79 -17.42 -14.01
C GLU A 5 2.97 -18.45 -12.90
N PHE A 6 1.98 -18.55 -12.02
CA PHE A 6 1.96 -19.51 -10.91
C PHE A 6 0.52 -19.87 -10.55
N SER A 7 0.32 -21.12 -10.15
CA SER A 7 -1.02 -21.68 -9.97
C SER A 7 -1.84 -21.52 -11.26
N ASP A 8 -2.88 -20.77 -11.31
CA ASP A 8 -3.69 -20.43 -12.48
C ASP A 8 -3.69 -18.92 -12.75
N LYS A 9 -2.71 -18.21 -12.21
CA LYS A 9 -2.62 -16.76 -12.20
C LYS A 9 -1.49 -16.26 -13.08
N ARG A 10 -1.69 -15.08 -13.64
CA ARG A 10 -0.75 -14.34 -14.46
C ARG A 10 -0.62 -12.93 -13.89
N VAL A 11 0.56 -12.61 -13.39
CA VAL A 11 0.87 -11.37 -12.69
C VAL A 11 1.89 -10.57 -13.49
N TRP A 12 1.55 -9.33 -13.82
CA TRP A 12 2.45 -8.39 -14.48
C TRP A 12 3.47 -7.86 -13.49
N TYR A 13 4.75 -7.82 -13.89
CA TYR A 13 5.81 -7.22 -13.09
C TYR A 13 6.87 -6.51 -13.93
N GLU A 14 7.61 -5.61 -13.30
CA GLU A 14 8.76 -4.89 -13.85
C GLU A 14 9.93 -4.98 -12.88
N ILE A 15 11.16 -5.09 -13.40
CA ILE A 15 12.39 -5.09 -12.60
C ILE A 15 13.26 -3.91 -13.00
N SER A 16 13.71 -3.14 -12.01
CA SER A 16 14.58 -1.98 -12.18
C SER A 16 15.73 -2.02 -11.19
N GLY A 17 16.93 -1.61 -11.62
CA GLY A 17 18.10 -1.61 -10.74
C GLY A 17 18.74 -2.98 -10.54
N THR A 18 19.65 -3.06 -9.58
CA THR A 18 20.39 -4.29 -9.22
C THR A 18 20.70 -4.30 -7.73
N GLY A 19 21.07 -5.46 -7.18
CA GLY A 19 21.40 -5.62 -5.77
C GLY A 19 20.36 -6.42 -5.01
N GLU A 20 20.14 -6.10 -3.73
CA GLU A 20 19.13 -6.78 -2.92
C GLU A 20 17.71 -6.52 -3.45
N PRO A 21 16.86 -7.55 -3.53
CA PRO A 21 15.51 -7.36 -4.01
C PRO A 21 14.64 -6.56 -3.02
N LEU A 22 13.92 -5.58 -3.57
CA LEU A 22 12.85 -4.83 -2.91
C LEU A 22 11.57 -5.02 -3.71
N ILE A 23 10.57 -5.66 -3.13
CA ILE A 23 9.27 -5.86 -3.77
C ILE A 23 8.32 -4.78 -3.28
N GLN A 24 7.70 -4.03 -4.21
CA GLN A 24 6.77 -2.95 -3.92
C GLN A 24 5.32 -3.42 -4.10
N LEU A 25 4.53 -3.32 -3.02
CA LEU A 25 3.11 -3.66 -2.96
C LEU A 25 2.29 -2.37 -2.93
N HIS A 26 1.59 -2.10 -4.03
CA HIS A 26 0.89 -0.84 -4.25
C HIS A 26 -0.42 -0.70 -3.46
N GLY A 27 -0.88 0.55 -3.34
CA GLY A 27 -2.22 0.87 -2.83
C GLY A 27 -3.32 0.56 -3.84
N SER A 28 -4.56 0.68 -3.40
CA SER A 28 -5.76 0.24 -4.12
C SER A 28 -6.16 1.04 -5.37
N ALA A 29 -5.47 2.12 -5.71
CA ALA A 29 -5.97 3.04 -6.74
C ALA A 29 -5.22 3.00 -8.09
N LEU A 30 -3.91 2.69 -8.11
CA LEU A 30 -3.07 2.96 -9.29
C LEU A 30 -2.26 1.76 -9.80
N GLY A 31 -2.36 0.60 -9.16
CA GLY A 31 -1.48 -0.52 -9.50
C GLY A 31 0.00 -0.15 -9.31
N LEU A 32 0.90 -0.80 -10.04
CA LEU A 32 2.34 -0.49 -9.96
C LEU A 32 2.69 0.96 -10.34
N LYS A 33 1.83 1.67 -11.08
CA LYS A 33 1.98 3.10 -11.39
C LYS A 33 2.05 3.99 -10.15
N ASN A 34 1.63 3.47 -8.99
CA ASN A 34 1.79 4.13 -7.69
C ASN A 34 3.26 4.47 -7.38
N PHE A 35 4.19 3.69 -7.92
CA PHE A 35 5.62 3.81 -7.67
C PHE A 35 6.43 4.44 -8.82
N SER A 36 5.77 4.89 -9.90
CA SER A 36 6.44 5.39 -11.11
C SER A 36 7.48 6.49 -10.85
N ALA A 37 7.27 7.34 -9.84
CA ALA A 37 8.25 8.33 -9.42
C ALA A 37 9.29 7.78 -8.44
N VAL A 38 8.91 6.82 -7.61
CA VAL A 38 9.72 6.27 -6.50
C VAL A 38 10.74 5.25 -7.01
N THR A 39 10.31 4.34 -7.87
CA THR A 39 11.14 3.27 -8.43
C THR A 39 12.46 3.76 -9.03
N PRO A 40 12.52 4.85 -9.87
CA PRO A 40 13.79 5.34 -10.41
C PRO A 40 14.77 5.86 -9.35
N VAL A 41 14.30 6.25 -8.17
CA VAL A 41 15.15 6.66 -7.05
C VAL A 41 15.70 5.44 -6.32
N LEU A 42 14.82 4.52 -5.92
CA LEU A 42 15.18 3.32 -5.16
C LEU A 42 16.06 2.37 -5.99
N ALA A 43 15.80 2.25 -7.30
CA ALA A 43 16.55 1.40 -8.22
C ALA A 43 18.03 1.78 -8.40
N LYS A 44 18.44 2.96 -7.92
CA LYS A 44 19.87 3.34 -7.83
C LYS A 44 20.61 2.62 -6.69
N HIS A 45 19.86 1.97 -5.79
CA HIS A 45 20.40 1.43 -4.55
C HIS A 45 20.07 -0.06 -4.35
N VAL A 46 18.97 -0.53 -4.90
CA VAL A 46 18.44 -1.90 -4.75
C VAL A 46 17.83 -2.38 -6.07
N GLN A 47 17.60 -3.70 -6.19
CA GLN A 47 16.79 -4.23 -7.28
C GLN A 47 15.32 -4.11 -6.92
N VAL A 48 14.60 -3.18 -7.57
CA VAL A 48 13.17 -2.96 -7.35
C VAL A 48 12.35 -3.89 -8.24
N ILE A 49 11.40 -4.58 -7.64
CA ILE A 49 10.38 -5.37 -8.31
C ILE A 49 9.02 -4.71 -8.06
N ASP A 50 8.50 -4.07 -9.09
CA ASP A 50 7.14 -3.55 -9.13
C ASP A 50 6.23 -4.60 -9.76
N PHE A 51 5.04 -4.80 -9.23
CA PHE A 51 4.06 -5.69 -9.84
C PHE A 51 2.64 -5.19 -9.62
N ASP A 52 1.74 -5.53 -10.53
CA ASP A 52 0.32 -5.34 -10.33
C ASP A 52 -0.23 -6.52 -9.53
N MET A 53 -0.71 -6.26 -8.32
CA MET A 53 -1.42 -7.30 -7.55
C MET A 53 -2.62 -7.81 -8.35
N VAL A 54 -3.01 -9.07 -8.15
CA VAL A 54 -4.20 -9.65 -8.80
C VAL A 54 -5.41 -8.74 -8.57
N GLY A 55 -6.12 -8.42 -9.64
CA GLY A 55 -7.21 -7.45 -9.66
C GLY A 55 -6.83 -6.04 -10.12
N PHE A 56 -5.55 -5.78 -10.39
CA PHE A 56 -5.06 -4.46 -10.79
C PHE A 56 -4.25 -4.54 -12.10
N GLY A 57 -4.23 -3.40 -12.80
CA GLY A 57 -3.40 -3.17 -13.98
C GLY A 57 -3.53 -4.26 -15.03
N GLU A 58 -2.39 -4.84 -15.42
CA GLU A 58 -2.29 -5.89 -16.44
C GLU A 58 -2.37 -7.32 -15.86
N SER A 59 -2.46 -7.46 -14.54
CA SER A 59 -2.61 -8.76 -13.88
C SER A 59 -4.02 -9.32 -14.02
N ASN A 60 -4.19 -10.63 -13.76
CA ASN A 60 -5.50 -11.24 -13.80
C ASN A 60 -6.53 -10.50 -12.93
N PRO A 61 -7.82 -10.45 -13.36
CA PRO A 61 -8.88 -9.90 -12.52
C PRO A 61 -9.07 -10.72 -11.24
N VAL A 62 -9.58 -10.04 -10.19
CA VAL A 62 -9.90 -10.70 -8.90
C VAL A 62 -10.99 -11.75 -9.10
N PRO A 63 -10.77 -13.01 -8.68
CA PRO A 63 -11.83 -14.02 -8.59
C PRO A 63 -12.95 -13.60 -7.63
N GLU A 64 -14.09 -14.31 -7.69
CA GLU A 64 -15.29 -13.91 -6.93
C GLU A 64 -15.09 -13.87 -5.40
N ALA A 65 -14.26 -14.76 -4.86
CA ALA A 65 -13.99 -14.89 -3.42
C ALA A 65 -12.50 -14.68 -3.11
N TYR A 66 -12.00 -13.45 -3.27
CA TYR A 66 -10.60 -13.12 -3.04
C TYR A 66 -10.43 -12.36 -1.73
N VAL A 67 -9.53 -12.83 -0.88
CA VAL A 67 -9.28 -12.28 0.44
C VAL A 67 -7.79 -11.96 0.64
N LEU A 68 -7.43 -11.36 1.77
CA LEU A 68 -6.04 -10.98 2.06
C LEU A 68 -5.06 -12.16 1.96
N ASP A 69 -5.51 -13.35 2.37
CA ASP A 69 -4.71 -14.57 2.30
C ASP A 69 -4.29 -14.89 0.86
N ASP A 70 -5.18 -14.68 -0.10
CA ASP A 70 -4.89 -14.94 -1.51
C ASP A 70 -3.80 -14.01 -2.05
N TRP A 71 -3.88 -12.70 -1.77
CA TRP A 71 -2.82 -11.76 -2.14
C TRP A 71 -1.48 -12.06 -1.45
N THR A 72 -1.53 -12.56 -0.23
CA THR A 72 -0.33 -12.98 0.51
C THR A 72 0.32 -14.19 -0.15
N GLU A 73 -0.47 -15.17 -0.56
CA GLU A 73 0.01 -16.34 -1.30
C GLU A 73 0.47 -15.97 -2.74
N ASP A 74 -0.14 -14.97 -3.36
CA ASP A 74 0.32 -14.45 -4.66
C ASP A 74 1.71 -13.84 -4.57
N LEU A 75 2.00 -13.08 -3.51
CA LEU A 75 3.34 -12.56 -3.27
C LEU A 75 4.35 -13.71 -3.11
N ARG A 76 3.98 -14.77 -2.39
CA ARG A 76 4.83 -15.96 -2.29
C ARG A 76 5.06 -16.62 -3.65
N GLY A 77 3.98 -16.81 -4.44
CA GLY A 77 4.06 -17.38 -5.79
C GLY A 77 4.92 -16.54 -6.74
N LEU A 78 4.81 -15.21 -6.68
CA LEU A 78 5.65 -14.29 -7.44
C LEU A 78 7.13 -14.46 -7.06
N MET A 79 7.45 -14.44 -5.76
CA MET A 79 8.82 -14.62 -5.28
C MET A 79 9.39 -15.97 -5.72
N ASP A 80 8.62 -17.05 -5.60
CA ASP A 80 9.06 -18.39 -5.99
C ASP A 80 9.31 -18.49 -7.50
N THR A 81 8.43 -17.89 -8.32
CA THR A 81 8.58 -17.85 -9.78
C THR A 81 9.81 -17.05 -10.22
N LEU A 82 10.13 -15.98 -9.53
CA LEU A 82 11.31 -15.16 -9.79
C LEU A 82 12.60 -15.70 -9.15
N GLY A 83 12.54 -16.80 -8.41
CA GLY A 83 13.67 -17.39 -7.69
C GLY A 83 14.16 -16.55 -6.50
N ILE A 84 13.33 -15.64 -5.99
CA ILE A 84 13.65 -14.74 -4.89
C ILE A 84 13.38 -15.47 -3.56
N GLN A 85 14.44 -15.88 -2.88
CA GLN A 85 14.31 -16.58 -1.60
C GLN A 85 13.98 -15.62 -0.46
N LYS A 86 14.53 -14.40 -0.48
CA LYS A 86 14.35 -13.39 0.54
C LYS A 86 14.40 -11.99 -0.08
N ALA A 87 13.53 -11.07 0.37
CA ALA A 87 13.44 -9.71 -0.16
C ALA A 87 13.14 -8.69 0.94
N ASN A 88 13.48 -7.43 0.68
CA ASN A 88 12.87 -6.31 1.36
C ASN A 88 11.44 -6.13 0.80
N LEU A 89 10.48 -5.76 1.65
CA LEU A 89 9.12 -5.44 1.23
C LEU A 89 8.81 -3.96 1.47
N HIS A 90 8.16 -3.33 0.51
CA HIS A 90 7.62 -1.98 0.64
C HIS A 90 6.12 -2.01 0.38
N GLY A 91 5.33 -1.93 1.43
CA GLY A 91 3.87 -1.88 1.35
C GLY A 91 3.34 -0.47 1.49
N THR A 92 2.48 -0.05 0.55
CA THR A 92 1.81 1.25 0.60
C THR A 92 0.30 1.05 0.71
N SER A 93 -0.34 1.72 1.69
CA SER A 93 -1.79 1.69 1.87
C SER A 93 -2.35 0.25 1.91
N ALA A 94 -3.20 -0.16 0.95
CA ALA A 94 -3.75 -1.52 0.86
C ALA A 94 -2.65 -2.60 0.71
N GLY A 95 -1.58 -2.34 -0.06
CA GLY A 95 -0.44 -3.25 -0.16
C GLY A 95 0.29 -3.47 1.17
N GLY A 96 0.11 -2.55 2.11
CA GLY A 96 0.62 -2.70 3.47
C GLY A 96 0.00 -3.86 4.25
N PHE A 97 -1.28 -4.16 4.05
CA PHE A 97 -1.90 -5.33 4.68
C PHE A 97 -1.25 -6.63 4.20
N VAL A 98 -1.01 -6.73 2.89
CA VAL A 98 -0.33 -7.90 2.30
C VAL A 98 1.09 -8.03 2.85
N ALA A 99 1.85 -6.91 2.88
CA ALA A 99 3.22 -6.89 3.37
C ALA A 99 3.31 -7.27 4.87
N LEU A 100 2.41 -6.75 5.72
CA LEU A 100 2.35 -7.12 7.15
C LEU A 100 2.01 -8.60 7.34
N GLN A 101 0.98 -9.09 6.66
CA GLN A 101 0.57 -10.48 6.78
C GLN A 101 1.67 -11.42 6.27
N PHE A 102 2.30 -11.08 5.15
CA PHE A 102 3.41 -11.85 4.60
C PHE A 102 4.60 -11.91 5.58
N ALA A 103 5.00 -10.77 6.13
CA ALA A 103 6.10 -10.70 7.09
C ALA A 103 5.80 -11.47 8.39
N ALA A 104 4.54 -11.53 8.83
CA ALA A 104 4.13 -12.31 9.99
C ALA A 104 4.08 -13.82 9.72
N ARG A 105 3.72 -14.24 8.48
CA ARG A 105 3.59 -15.66 8.10
C ARG A 105 4.90 -16.26 7.61
N TYR A 106 5.71 -15.48 6.93
CA TYR A 106 6.94 -15.91 6.26
C TYR A 106 8.13 -15.00 6.65
N PRO A 107 8.44 -14.85 7.96
CA PRO A 107 9.49 -13.93 8.42
C PRO A 107 10.87 -14.28 7.84
N GLU A 108 11.13 -15.55 7.52
CA GLU A 108 12.36 -16.00 6.88
C GLU A 108 12.50 -15.51 5.41
N ARG A 109 11.40 -15.12 4.79
CA ARG A 109 11.35 -14.60 3.41
C ARG A 109 11.51 -13.09 3.32
N VAL A 110 11.54 -12.39 4.47
CA VAL A 110 11.61 -10.91 4.53
C VAL A 110 12.90 -10.46 5.20
N SER A 111 13.65 -9.57 4.54
CA SER A 111 14.87 -8.96 5.11
C SER A 111 14.52 -7.74 5.95
N LYS A 112 13.80 -6.78 5.36
CA LYS A 112 13.32 -5.55 5.99
C LYS A 112 11.91 -5.25 5.49
N LEU A 113 11.13 -4.55 6.31
CA LEU A 113 9.77 -4.15 5.99
C LEU A 113 9.64 -2.63 6.03
N VAL A 114 9.18 -2.03 4.93
CA VAL A 114 8.86 -0.61 4.81
C VAL A 114 7.35 -0.46 4.64
N MET A 115 6.72 0.30 5.51
CA MET A 115 5.28 0.53 5.55
C MET A 115 5.00 2.02 5.36
N VAL A 116 4.35 2.42 4.26
CA VAL A 116 4.08 3.82 3.97
C VAL A 116 2.57 4.09 3.90
N GLY A 117 2.08 4.95 4.78
CA GLY A 117 0.66 5.28 4.82
C GLY A 117 -0.24 4.07 5.10
N CYS A 118 0.10 3.27 6.11
CA CYS A 118 -0.57 2.00 6.41
C CYS A 118 -1.25 2.01 7.79
N ILE A 119 -2.22 1.12 7.93
CA ILE A 119 -2.85 0.72 9.18
C ILE A 119 -2.84 -0.80 9.28
N ALA A 120 -2.97 -1.36 10.48
CA ALA A 120 -3.13 -2.80 10.67
C ALA A 120 -4.57 -3.20 11.04
N ARG A 121 -5.39 -2.24 11.47
CA ARG A 121 -6.81 -2.44 11.77
C ARG A 121 -7.58 -1.12 11.69
N TYR A 122 -8.76 -1.18 11.09
CA TYR A 122 -9.68 -0.04 11.03
C TYR A 122 -10.35 0.24 12.37
N ASP A 123 -10.38 1.51 12.79
CA ASP A 123 -11.27 1.96 13.86
C ASP A 123 -12.68 2.32 13.32
N THR A 124 -13.55 2.79 14.20
CA THR A 124 -14.93 3.16 13.83
C THR A 124 -14.99 4.33 12.84
N ALA A 125 -14.11 5.34 13.00
CA ALA A 125 -14.10 6.52 12.12
C ALA A 125 -13.69 6.12 10.69
N LEU A 126 -12.65 5.31 10.55
CA LEU A 126 -12.21 4.78 9.27
C LEU A 126 -13.27 3.91 8.60
N ARG A 127 -13.96 3.04 9.35
CA ARG A 127 -15.07 2.22 8.82
C ARG A 127 -16.25 3.06 8.34
N LEU A 128 -16.61 4.13 9.05
CA LEU A 128 -17.62 5.09 8.58
C LEU A 128 -17.22 5.77 7.27
N GLY A 129 -15.98 6.20 7.15
CA GLY A 129 -15.44 6.76 5.90
C GLY A 129 -15.55 5.77 4.73
N ARG A 130 -15.18 4.50 4.94
CA ARG A 130 -15.29 3.44 3.91
C ARG A 130 -16.74 3.17 3.53
N LYS A 131 -17.66 3.12 4.51
CA LYS A 131 -19.10 3.00 4.25
C LYS A 131 -19.62 4.13 3.37
N LEU A 132 -19.27 5.39 3.69
CA LEU A 132 -19.67 6.55 2.88
C LEU A 132 -19.10 6.48 1.46
N SER A 133 -17.85 6.08 1.29
CA SER A 133 -17.24 5.90 -0.05
C SER A 133 -17.99 4.85 -0.87
N LYS A 134 -18.39 3.72 -0.26
CA LYS A 134 -19.24 2.70 -0.93
C LYS A 134 -20.59 3.28 -1.35
N GLU A 135 -21.27 3.99 -0.45
CA GLU A 135 -22.58 4.58 -0.75
C GLU A 135 -22.51 5.65 -1.85
N LEU A 136 -21.47 6.47 -1.87
CA LEU A 136 -21.24 7.44 -2.95
C LEU A 136 -21.03 6.75 -4.29
N ALA A 137 -20.15 5.74 -4.35
CA ALA A 137 -19.91 4.99 -5.58
C ALA A 137 -21.18 4.35 -6.14
N LEU A 138 -22.04 3.78 -5.28
CA LEU A 138 -23.26 3.08 -5.67
C LEU A 138 -24.40 4.01 -6.05
N LYS A 139 -24.57 5.14 -5.32
CA LYS A 139 -25.79 5.98 -5.43
C LYS A 139 -25.59 7.26 -6.22
N VAL A 140 -24.35 7.76 -6.29
CA VAL A 140 -24.02 9.05 -6.93
C VAL A 140 -23.09 8.85 -8.13
N GLY A 141 -22.08 8.00 -7.98
CA GLY A 141 -21.14 7.65 -9.05
C GLY A 141 -19.67 7.73 -8.61
N MET A 142 -18.81 7.20 -9.47
CA MET A 142 -17.38 7.04 -9.17
C MET A 142 -16.63 8.36 -9.05
N ASP A 143 -17.06 9.43 -9.73
CA ASP A 143 -16.45 10.77 -9.59
C ASP A 143 -16.60 11.30 -8.17
N SER A 144 -17.81 11.18 -7.59
CA SER A 144 -18.07 11.61 -6.20
C SER A 144 -17.31 10.76 -5.19
N ALA A 145 -17.15 9.47 -5.46
CA ALA A 145 -16.31 8.59 -4.64
C ALA A 145 -14.83 8.99 -4.73
N ALA A 146 -14.34 9.38 -5.92
CA ALA A 146 -12.99 9.89 -6.12
C ALA A 146 -12.76 11.19 -5.34
N GLU A 147 -13.67 12.14 -5.41
CA GLU A 147 -13.59 13.43 -4.71
C GLU A 147 -13.61 13.26 -3.18
N MET A 148 -14.47 12.40 -2.68
CA MET A 148 -14.51 12.05 -1.26
C MET A 148 -13.18 11.39 -0.82
N THR A 149 -12.65 10.49 -1.64
CA THR A 149 -11.35 9.86 -1.37
C THR A 149 -10.23 10.90 -1.41
N ALA A 150 -10.21 11.80 -2.40
CA ALA A 150 -9.23 12.88 -2.49
C ALA A 150 -9.19 13.73 -1.22
N GLN A 151 -10.36 14.10 -0.69
CA GLN A 151 -10.47 14.87 0.54
C GLN A 151 -9.91 14.13 1.76
N GLN A 152 -9.97 12.78 1.77
CA GLN A 152 -9.45 11.96 2.87
C GLN A 152 -7.94 11.68 2.76
N VAL A 153 -7.40 11.65 1.54
CA VAL A 153 -6.00 11.25 1.30
C VAL A 153 -5.04 12.42 1.12
N LEU A 154 -5.53 13.60 0.77
CA LEU A 154 -4.74 14.80 0.49
C LEU A 154 -4.85 15.84 1.61
N THR A 155 -3.78 16.61 1.80
CA THR A 155 -3.82 17.78 2.68
C THR A 155 -4.59 18.95 2.04
N ARG A 156 -5.12 19.85 2.86
CA ARG A 156 -5.73 21.10 2.39
C ARG A 156 -4.74 21.92 1.55
N ASN A 157 -3.48 21.98 1.98
CA ASN A 157 -2.43 22.70 1.24
C ASN A 157 -2.22 22.12 -0.15
N PHE A 158 -2.28 20.80 -0.31
CA PHE A 158 -2.20 20.19 -1.64
C PHE A 158 -3.46 20.48 -2.46
N LEU A 159 -4.65 20.37 -1.87
CA LEU A 159 -5.91 20.64 -2.56
C LEU A 159 -6.04 22.09 -3.05
N ASP A 160 -5.45 23.04 -2.32
CA ASP A 160 -5.39 24.46 -2.70
C ASP A 160 -4.19 24.81 -3.62
N SER A 161 -3.38 23.81 -4.01
CA SER A 161 -2.20 24.03 -4.85
C SER A 161 -2.53 24.00 -6.35
N PRO A 162 -1.69 24.61 -7.21
CA PRO A 162 -1.88 24.59 -8.67
C PRO A 162 -1.87 23.18 -9.28
N GLN A 163 -1.29 22.18 -8.60
CA GLN A 163 -1.22 20.79 -9.09
C GLN A 163 -2.50 19.99 -8.81
N SER A 164 -3.37 20.49 -7.92
CA SER A 164 -4.52 19.72 -7.42
C SER A 164 -5.51 19.35 -8.51
N GLU A 165 -5.84 20.25 -9.44
CA GLU A 165 -6.86 20.00 -10.46
C GLU A 165 -6.43 18.88 -11.43
N ALA A 166 -5.18 18.88 -11.88
CA ALA A 166 -4.65 17.81 -12.73
C ALA A 166 -4.63 16.46 -12.00
N PHE A 167 -4.29 16.48 -10.70
CA PHE A 167 -4.32 15.27 -9.89
C PHE A 167 -5.75 14.76 -9.67
N LEU A 168 -6.70 15.63 -9.34
CA LEU A 168 -8.10 15.29 -9.14
C LEU A 168 -8.71 14.70 -10.43
N GLU A 169 -8.40 15.26 -11.60
CA GLU A 169 -8.89 14.71 -12.86
C GLU A 169 -8.30 13.32 -13.15
N ASN A 170 -7.01 13.11 -12.90
CA ASN A 170 -6.40 11.77 -12.99
C ASN A 170 -7.06 10.77 -12.02
N MET A 171 -7.38 11.22 -10.83
CA MET A 171 -8.06 10.38 -9.83
C MET A 171 -9.49 10.04 -10.27
N ARG A 172 -10.26 11.01 -10.76
CA ARG A 172 -11.59 10.76 -11.35
C ARG A 172 -11.50 9.77 -12.51
N ALA A 173 -10.54 9.97 -13.42
CA ALA A 173 -10.34 9.06 -14.55
C ALA A 173 -10.03 7.63 -14.12
N THR A 174 -9.19 7.46 -13.10
CA THR A 174 -8.86 6.15 -12.52
C THR A 174 -10.10 5.49 -11.89
N PHE A 175 -10.88 6.26 -11.14
CA PHE A 175 -12.12 5.74 -10.54
C PHE A 175 -13.15 5.37 -11.60
N ARG A 176 -13.36 6.19 -12.65
CA ARG A 176 -14.25 5.85 -13.78
C ARG A 176 -13.83 4.57 -14.50
N ALA A 177 -12.53 4.31 -14.61
CA ALA A 177 -12.01 3.10 -15.23
C ALA A 177 -12.16 1.85 -14.35
N THR A 178 -12.37 2.02 -13.05
CA THR A 178 -12.55 0.92 -12.11
C THR A 178 -14.03 0.50 -12.05
N PRO A 179 -14.39 -0.76 -12.33
CA PRO A 179 -15.76 -1.24 -12.14
C PRO A 179 -16.22 -1.04 -10.69
N VAL A 180 -17.45 -0.55 -10.52
CA VAL A 180 -18.01 -0.25 -9.19
C VAL A 180 -17.95 -1.48 -8.27
N ASP A 181 -18.29 -2.66 -8.79
CA ASP A 181 -18.27 -3.91 -8.02
C ASP A 181 -16.84 -4.26 -7.54
N THR A 182 -15.83 -4.02 -8.37
CA THR A 182 -14.41 -4.22 -8.01
C THR A 182 -14.02 -3.28 -6.87
N TYR A 183 -14.39 -2.00 -6.98
CA TYR A 183 -14.15 -1.01 -5.93
C TYR A 183 -14.80 -1.39 -4.60
N ILE A 184 -16.07 -1.84 -4.62
CA ILE A 184 -16.79 -2.27 -3.44
C ILE A 184 -16.15 -3.51 -2.81
N LYS A 185 -15.90 -4.56 -3.60
CA LYS A 185 -15.25 -5.80 -3.13
C LYS A 185 -13.92 -5.52 -2.44
N MET A 186 -13.11 -4.64 -3.01
CA MET A 186 -11.83 -4.25 -2.42
C MET A 186 -11.99 -3.55 -1.06
N ILE A 187 -12.96 -2.64 -0.94
CA ILE A 187 -13.27 -2.03 0.35
C ILE A 187 -13.69 -3.10 1.37
N GLU A 188 -14.60 -3.98 1.00
CA GLU A 188 -15.13 -5.03 1.89
C GLU A 188 -14.05 -6.03 2.31
N ALA A 189 -13.17 -6.42 1.39
CA ALA A 189 -12.05 -7.30 1.70
C ALA A 189 -11.06 -6.69 2.70
N THR A 190 -10.89 -5.36 2.68
CA THR A 190 -9.92 -4.68 3.56
C THR A 190 -10.51 -4.22 4.88
N GLU A 191 -11.80 -3.81 4.93
CA GLU A 191 -12.39 -3.24 6.16
C GLU A 191 -12.54 -4.23 7.32
N ILE A 192 -12.51 -5.54 7.05
CA ILE A 192 -12.61 -6.62 8.04
C ILE A 192 -11.25 -7.05 8.60
N ILE A 193 -10.15 -6.57 8.01
CA ILE A 193 -8.78 -7.00 8.36
C ILE A 193 -8.45 -6.55 9.79
N ASP A 194 -7.92 -7.48 10.56
CA ASP A 194 -7.29 -7.26 11.87
C ASP A 194 -5.95 -8.01 11.93
N LEU A 195 -4.86 -7.28 11.72
CA LEU A 195 -3.50 -7.81 11.82
C LEU A 195 -2.85 -7.52 13.17
N GLY A 196 -3.59 -6.91 14.11
CA GLY A 196 -3.06 -6.63 15.45
C GLY A 196 -2.45 -7.84 16.15
N PRO A 197 -3.13 -9.01 16.18
CA PRO A 197 -2.57 -10.22 16.80
C PRO A 197 -1.31 -10.76 16.13
N GLU A 198 -1.08 -10.41 14.85
CA GLU A 198 0.05 -10.91 14.06
C GLU A 198 1.30 -10.05 14.17
N LEU A 199 1.18 -8.77 14.59
CA LEU A 199 2.31 -7.81 14.60
C LEU A 199 3.51 -8.33 15.40
N GLN A 200 3.31 -8.97 16.55
CA GLN A 200 4.38 -9.49 17.38
C GLN A 200 5.17 -10.64 16.72
N ARG A 201 4.63 -11.24 15.65
CA ARG A 201 5.33 -12.26 14.86
C ARG A 201 6.34 -11.67 13.89
N ILE A 202 6.24 -10.36 13.62
CA ILE A 202 7.14 -9.65 12.71
C ILE A 202 8.41 -9.30 13.48
N THR A 203 9.50 -10.03 13.16
CA THR A 203 10.79 -9.92 13.84
C THR A 203 11.83 -9.12 13.05
N VAL A 204 11.55 -8.85 11.78
CA VAL A 204 12.45 -8.13 10.88
C VAL A 204 12.47 -6.64 11.19
N PRO A 205 13.58 -5.91 10.90
CA PRO A 205 13.60 -4.46 10.98
C PRO A 205 12.44 -3.87 10.17
N THR A 206 11.64 -3.02 10.79
CA THR A 206 10.42 -2.46 10.21
C THR A 206 10.42 -0.94 10.33
N LEU A 207 10.36 -0.26 9.19
CA LEU A 207 10.14 1.19 9.09
C LEU A 207 8.68 1.47 8.78
N VAL A 208 8.04 2.27 9.61
CA VAL A 208 6.69 2.79 9.37
C VAL A 208 6.79 4.29 9.08
N VAL A 209 6.36 4.70 7.88
CA VAL A 209 6.31 6.11 7.47
C VAL A 209 4.85 6.54 7.41
N ALA A 210 4.49 7.56 8.18
CA ALA A 210 3.12 8.04 8.28
C ALA A 210 3.05 9.55 8.09
N GLY A 211 2.09 10.04 7.31
CA GLY A 211 1.80 11.46 7.21
C GLY A 211 1.06 11.94 8.46
N GLU A 212 1.55 13.03 9.06
CA GLU A 212 0.99 13.60 10.29
C GLU A 212 -0.52 13.90 10.20
N LEU A 213 -0.96 14.35 9.03
CA LEU A 213 -2.34 14.79 8.78
C LEU A 213 -3.19 13.72 8.06
N SER A 214 -2.69 12.50 7.92
CA SER A 214 -3.40 11.43 7.23
C SER A 214 -4.70 11.06 7.94
N GLN A 215 -5.83 11.16 7.24
CA GLN A 215 -7.13 10.74 7.75
C GLN A 215 -7.45 9.28 7.42
N MET A 216 -6.84 8.73 6.36
CA MET A 216 -7.09 7.36 5.91
C MET A 216 -6.16 6.32 6.56
N SER A 217 -4.96 6.74 6.93
CA SER A 217 -4.01 5.93 7.70
C SER A 217 -3.36 6.81 8.78
N PRO A 218 -4.11 7.17 9.80
CA PRO A 218 -3.62 8.08 10.83
C PRO A 218 -2.44 7.48 11.59
N VAL A 219 -1.57 8.36 12.10
CA VAL A 219 -0.50 7.99 13.03
C VAL A 219 -1.10 7.30 14.24
N ASP A 220 -2.09 7.94 14.85
CA ASP A 220 -2.81 7.46 16.01
C ASP A 220 -4.30 7.26 15.66
N THR A 221 -4.83 6.10 15.97
CA THR A 221 -6.24 5.74 15.78
C THR A 221 -7.01 5.80 17.10
N GLY A 222 -8.33 5.68 17.03
CA GLY A 222 -9.13 5.34 18.21
C GLY A 222 -8.77 3.94 18.75
N PRO A 223 -9.27 3.59 19.96
CA PRO A 223 -8.83 2.38 20.70
C PRO A 223 -9.15 1.05 19.98
N LEU A 224 -10.03 1.08 18.99
CA LEU A 224 -10.37 -0.11 18.19
C LEU A 224 -9.52 -0.25 16.93
N GLY A 225 -8.71 0.75 16.57
CA GLY A 225 -7.86 0.74 15.39
C GLY A 225 -6.38 0.48 15.73
N ILE A 226 -5.57 0.29 14.70
CA ILE A 226 -4.12 0.22 14.79
C ILE A 226 -3.56 1.04 13.62
N GLY A 227 -3.09 2.25 13.93
CA GLY A 227 -2.46 3.18 13.00
C GLY A 227 -0.96 2.98 12.90
N GLY A 228 -0.26 3.97 12.33
CA GLY A 228 1.18 3.89 12.11
C GLY A 228 1.99 3.64 13.38
N ARG A 229 1.67 4.34 14.47
CA ARG A 229 2.31 4.14 15.77
C ARG A 229 2.06 2.74 16.32
N GLY A 230 0.81 2.29 16.27
CA GLY A 230 0.45 0.95 16.75
C GLY A 230 1.12 -0.18 15.97
N ILE A 231 1.40 0.02 14.66
CA ILE A 231 2.21 -0.92 13.88
C ILE A 231 3.65 -0.92 14.39
N ALA A 232 4.29 0.27 14.50
CA ALA A 232 5.68 0.36 14.91
C ALA A 232 5.93 -0.18 16.33
N GLU A 233 5.00 0.03 17.25
CA GLU A 233 5.07 -0.49 18.63
C GLU A 233 4.68 -1.98 18.72
N GLY A 234 3.87 -2.46 17.80
CA GLY A 234 3.38 -3.85 17.79
C GLY A 234 4.37 -4.87 17.21
N VAL A 235 5.28 -4.45 16.33
CA VAL A 235 6.34 -5.31 15.77
C VAL A 235 7.56 -5.31 16.69
N GLN A 236 8.43 -6.32 16.57
CA GLN A 236 9.57 -6.44 17.49
C GLN A 236 10.69 -5.41 17.27
N ASN A 237 10.91 -4.99 16.02
CA ASN A 237 11.98 -4.05 15.63
C ASN A 237 11.40 -2.90 14.79
N GLY A 238 10.40 -2.20 15.34
CA GLY A 238 9.70 -1.13 14.66
C GLY A 238 10.30 0.25 14.89
N ARG A 239 10.36 1.07 13.81
CA ARG A 239 10.68 2.50 13.85
C ARG A 239 9.55 3.26 13.16
N LEU A 240 9.08 4.33 13.79
CA LEU A 240 8.09 5.25 13.23
C LEU A 240 8.77 6.54 12.77
N GLU A 241 8.51 6.91 11.52
CA GLU A 241 8.84 8.20 10.94
C GLU A 241 7.56 8.96 10.61
N ILE A 242 7.36 10.12 11.23
CA ILE A 242 6.18 10.96 11.00
C ILE A 242 6.59 12.11 10.09
N ILE A 243 5.98 12.18 8.92
CA ILE A 243 6.23 13.24 7.95
C ILE A 243 5.31 14.43 8.27
N PRO A 244 5.85 15.59 8.68
CA PRO A 244 5.04 16.72 9.12
C PRO A 244 4.27 17.36 7.94
N ASN A 245 3.07 17.88 8.24
CA ASN A 245 2.20 18.55 7.27
C ASN A 245 1.93 17.71 6.00
N CYS A 246 1.82 16.41 6.15
CA CYS A 246 1.64 15.45 5.05
C CYS A 246 0.39 14.60 5.26
N GLY A 247 -0.37 14.35 4.19
CA GLY A 247 -1.55 13.51 4.18
C GLY A 247 -1.23 12.01 4.03
N HIS A 248 -2.21 11.28 3.48
CA HIS A 248 -2.07 9.84 3.23
C HIS A 248 -1.11 9.52 2.07
N LEU A 249 -1.10 10.35 1.03
CA LEU A 249 -0.27 10.12 -0.15
C LEU A 249 1.17 10.62 0.08
N VAL A 250 1.81 10.06 1.09
CA VAL A 250 3.12 10.47 1.60
C VAL A 250 4.19 10.48 0.50
N LEU A 251 4.23 9.44 -0.34
CA LEU A 251 5.14 9.32 -1.49
C LEU A 251 4.93 10.37 -2.56
N MET A 252 3.81 11.08 -2.56
CA MET A 252 3.51 12.15 -3.52
C MET A 252 3.70 13.52 -2.90
N GLU A 253 3.17 13.75 -1.70
CA GLU A 253 3.20 15.07 -1.07
C GLU A 253 4.60 15.43 -0.54
N ARG A 254 5.42 14.45 -0.17
CA ARG A 254 6.76 14.60 0.42
C ARG A 254 7.77 13.65 -0.22
N PHE A 255 7.72 13.55 -1.54
CA PHE A 255 8.44 12.58 -2.35
C PHE A 255 9.92 12.42 -1.97
N GLN A 256 10.71 13.50 -2.00
CA GLN A 256 12.16 13.43 -1.76
C GLN A 256 12.49 13.00 -0.34
N GLU A 257 11.81 13.61 0.65
CA GLU A 257 12.00 13.31 2.06
C GLU A 257 11.72 11.83 2.38
N VAL A 258 10.65 11.28 1.81
CA VAL A 258 10.26 9.87 2.02
C VAL A 258 11.22 8.92 1.31
N CYS A 259 11.65 9.23 0.10
CA CYS A 259 12.66 8.43 -0.60
C CYS A 259 13.98 8.38 0.19
N ASP A 260 14.43 9.51 0.75
CA ASP A 260 15.67 9.58 1.53
C ASP A 260 15.56 8.74 2.82
N VAL A 261 14.41 8.78 3.49
CA VAL A 261 14.13 7.96 4.68
C VAL A 261 14.15 6.47 4.32
N ILE A 262 13.49 6.07 3.23
CA ILE A 262 13.47 4.66 2.79
C ILE A 262 14.87 4.18 2.40
N VAL A 263 15.60 4.97 1.60
CA VAL A 263 16.97 4.63 1.17
C VAL A 263 17.91 4.53 2.39
N GLY A 264 17.78 5.46 3.34
CA GLY A 264 18.55 5.41 4.59
C GLY A 264 18.32 4.09 5.33
N PHE A 265 17.07 3.73 5.55
CA PHE A 265 16.69 2.50 6.24
C PHE A 265 17.14 1.21 5.51
N LEU A 266 17.01 1.18 4.17
CA LEU A 266 17.44 0.01 3.39
C LEU A 266 18.95 -0.24 3.45
N LYS A 267 19.77 0.82 3.69
CA LYS A 267 21.23 0.74 3.79
C LYS A 267 21.76 0.43 5.19
N GLU A 268 20.91 0.48 6.22
CA GLU A 268 21.29 0.06 7.58
C GLU A 268 21.62 -1.45 7.58
N ASP A 269 22.62 -1.89 8.37
CA ASP A 269 23.03 -3.31 8.51
C ASP A 269 22.01 -4.13 9.33
#